data_f5e4d5768f36025c10bdca0d079442ae
#
_entry.id   f5e4d5768f36025c10bdca0d079442ae
#
_cell.length_a   1.000
_cell.length_b   1.000
_cell.length_c   1.000
_cell.angle_alpha   90.00
_cell.angle_beta   90.00
_cell.angle_gamma   90.00
#
_symmetry.space_group_name_H-M   'P 1'
#
loop_
_entity.id
_entity.type
_entity.pdbx_description
1 polymer ?
#
loop_
_entity_poly.entity_id
_entity_poly.type
_entity_poly.pdbx_seq_one_letter_code
_entity_poly.pdbx_strand_id
1 'polypeptide(L)' 'MKVKELRKALRDKSDEELGDELLKLRREQFNLRMQAATGQGAKPDQHGKVRRSIARLKTVQHERVKK' A
#
# COMPACT_ATOMS: atom_id res chain seq x y z
N MET A 1 -9.83 -5.48 -11.60
CA MET A 1 -8.84 -4.47 -12.00
C MET A 1 -7.49 -5.12 -12.27
N LYS A 2 -6.90 -4.84 -13.41
CA LYS A 2 -5.65 -5.47 -13.80
C LYS A 2 -4.46 -4.81 -13.09
N VAL A 3 -3.47 -5.61 -12.72
CA VAL A 3 -2.28 -5.12 -12.02
C VAL A 3 -1.54 -4.04 -12.82
N LYS A 4 -1.54 -4.16 -14.14
CA LYS A 4 -0.90 -3.16 -15.02
C LYS A 4 -1.52 -1.77 -14.86
N GLU A 5 -2.84 -1.70 -14.75
CA GLU A 5 -3.55 -0.44 -14.57
C GLU A 5 -3.23 0.19 -13.22
N LEU A 6 -3.13 -0.61 -12.17
CA LEU A 6 -2.77 -0.13 -10.84
C LEU A 6 -1.35 0.45 -10.83
N ARG A 7 -0.41 -0.23 -11.46
CA ARG A 7 0.98 0.26 -11.56
C ARG A 7 1.06 1.55 -12.36
N LYS A 8 0.32 1.63 -13.45
CA LYS A 8 0.29 2.83 -14.28
C LYS A 8 -0.24 4.02 -13.48
N ALA A 9 -1.33 3.82 -12.76
CA ALA A 9 -1.90 4.86 -11.92
C ALA A 9 -0.89 5.35 -10.88
N LEU A 10 -0.13 4.45 -10.28
CA LEU A 10 0.90 4.82 -9.32
C LEU A 10 2.06 5.58 -9.98
N ARG A 11 2.46 5.17 -11.17
CA ARG A 11 3.53 5.85 -11.91
C ARG A 11 3.17 7.26 -12.32
N ASP A 12 1.90 7.53 -12.53
CA ASP A 12 1.42 8.86 -12.89
C ASP A 12 1.39 9.83 -11.71
N LYS A 13 1.52 9.33 -10.49
CA LYS A 13 1.51 10.17 -9.29
C LYS A 13 2.88 10.79 -9.03
N SER A 14 2.88 11.97 -8.43
CA SER A 14 4.12 12.62 -8.00
C SER A 14 4.73 11.88 -6.80
N ASP A 15 6.01 12.14 -6.52
CA ASP A 15 6.69 11.54 -5.37
C ASP A 15 6.00 11.88 -4.05
N GLU A 16 5.52 13.11 -3.94
CA GLU A 16 4.79 13.57 -2.76
C GLU A 16 3.49 12.78 -2.57
N GLU A 17 2.74 12.59 -3.66
CA GLU A 17 1.51 11.80 -3.63
C GLU A 17 1.78 10.34 -3.26
N LEU A 18 2.86 9.77 -3.77
CA LEU A 18 3.25 8.40 -3.43
C LEU A 18 3.60 8.28 -1.95
N GLY A 19 4.30 9.28 -1.41
CA GLY A 19 4.63 9.32 0.01
C GLY A 19 3.39 9.38 0.89
N ASP A 20 2.42 10.22 0.53
CA ASP A 20 1.16 10.34 1.25
C ASP A 20 0.36 9.05 1.20
N GLU A 21 0.32 8.42 0.03
CA GLU A 21 -0.38 7.15 -0.16
C GLU A 21 0.25 6.05 0.70
N LEU A 22 1.58 5.99 0.73
CA LEU A 22 2.30 5.03 1.56
C LEU A 22 1.97 5.22 3.04
N LEU A 23 1.91 6.48 3.48
CA LEU A 23 1.58 6.79 4.87
C LEU A 23 0.19 6.30 5.23
N LYS A 24 -0.79 6.52 4.35
CA LYS A 24 -2.15 6.03 4.53
C LYS A 24 -2.20 4.51 4.64
N LEU A 25 -1.48 3.82 3.76
CA LEU A 25 -1.44 2.37 3.76
C LEU A 25 -0.79 1.81 5.02
N ARG A 26 0.25 2.46 5.52
CA ARG A 26 0.89 2.04 6.76
C ARG A 26 -0.01 2.24 7.97
N ARG A 27 -0.77 3.33 8.00
CA ARG A 27 -1.76 3.56 9.05
C ARG A 27 -2.84 2.49 9.02
N GLU A 28 -3.31 2.15 7.84
CA GLU A 28 -4.30 1.10 7.65
C GLU A 28 -3.77 -0.25 8.13
N GLN A 29 -2.54 -0.57 7.78
CA GLN A 29 -1.88 -1.80 8.23
C GLN A 29 -1.78 -1.83 9.77
N PHE A 30 -1.41 -0.71 10.38
CA PHE A 30 -1.33 -0.60 11.82
C PHE A 30 -2.69 -0.83 12.47
N ASN A 31 -3.73 -0.20 11.93
CA ASN A 31 -5.10 -0.37 12.44
C ASN A 31 -5.57 -1.82 12.35
N LEU A 32 -5.25 -2.50 11.26
CA LEU A 32 -5.59 -3.91 11.10
C LEU A 32 -4.89 -4.77 12.16
N ARG A 33 -3.62 -4.47 12.45
CA ARG A 33 -2.88 -5.18 13.49
C ARG A 33 -3.49 -4.94 14.87
N MET A 34 -3.91 -3.71 15.16
CA MET A 34 -4.54 -3.38 16.42
C MET A 34 -5.87 -4.09 16.57
N GLN A 35 -6.68 -4.17 15.52
CA GLN A 35 -7.93 -4.89 15.53
C GLN A 35 -7.71 -6.38 15.81
N ALA A 36 -6.71 -6.97 15.19
CA ALA A 36 -6.37 -8.38 15.43
C ALA A 36 -5.93 -8.60 16.88
N ALA A 37 -5.15 -7.67 17.44
CA ALA A 37 -4.67 -7.78 18.82
C ALA A 37 -5.81 -7.67 19.84
N THR A 38 -6.86 -6.92 19.51
CA THR A 38 -8.03 -6.76 20.41
C THR A 38 -9.09 -7.85 20.20
N GLY A 39 -8.83 -8.81 19.34
CA GLY A 39 -9.75 -9.90 19.08
C GLY A 39 -10.89 -9.58 18.12
N GLN A 40 -10.91 -8.40 17.54
CA GLN A 40 -11.95 -8.02 16.58
C GLN A 40 -11.73 -8.59 15.18
N GLY A 41 -10.58 -9.21 14.94
CA GLY A 41 -10.33 -10.03 13.76
C GLY A 41 -10.54 -9.35 12.42
N ALA A 42 -9.55 -8.62 11.94
CA ALA A 42 -9.55 -8.19 10.54
C ALA A 42 -9.50 -9.44 9.66
N LYS A 43 -10.24 -9.43 8.56
CA LYS A 43 -10.23 -10.54 7.62
C LYS A 43 -8.83 -10.70 7.03
N PRO A 44 -8.33 -11.93 6.86
CA PRO A 44 -7.02 -12.16 6.25
C PRO A 44 -6.84 -11.47 4.90
N ASP A 45 -7.93 -11.33 4.13
CA ASP A 45 -7.93 -10.68 2.83
C ASP A 45 -7.51 -9.21 2.92
N GLN A 46 -7.94 -8.51 3.98
CA GLN A 46 -7.60 -7.10 4.16
C GLN A 46 -6.11 -6.92 4.40
N HIS A 47 -5.50 -7.77 5.22
CA HIS A 47 -4.05 -7.74 5.44
C HIS A 47 -3.29 -7.97 4.13
N GLY A 48 -3.72 -8.93 3.34
CA GLY A 48 -3.11 -9.23 2.07
C GLY A 48 -3.22 -8.09 1.07
N LYS A 49 -4.38 -7.45 1.00
CA LYS A 49 -4.61 -6.31 0.09
C LYS A 49 -3.72 -5.13 0.44
N VAL A 50 -3.66 -4.76 1.72
CA VAL A 50 -2.83 -3.64 2.17
C VAL A 50 -1.36 -3.93 1.91
N ARG A 51 -0.90 -5.13 2.23
CA ARG A 51 0.47 -5.53 2.02
C ARG A 51 0.88 -5.46 0.56
N ARG A 52 0.01 -5.93 -0.35
CA ARG A 52 0.27 -5.86 -1.80
C ARG A 52 0.31 -4.43 -2.30
N SER A 53 -0.59 -3.58 -1.80
CA SER A 53 -0.61 -2.17 -2.17
C SER A 53 0.67 -1.48 -1.74
N ILE A 54 1.16 -1.74 -0.54
CA ILE A 54 2.43 -1.19 -0.05
C ILE A 54 3.58 -1.67 -0.93
N ALA A 55 3.60 -2.96 -1.28
CA ALA A 55 4.66 -3.52 -2.11
C ALA A 55 4.71 -2.88 -3.49
N ARG A 56 3.56 -2.68 -4.13
CA ARG A 56 3.48 -2.02 -5.44
C ARG A 56 3.99 -0.59 -5.37
N LEU A 57 3.56 0.14 -4.35
CA LEU A 57 3.94 1.54 -4.19
C LEU A 57 5.44 1.67 -3.94
N LYS A 58 6.00 0.82 -3.10
CA LYS A 58 7.45 0.80 -2.86
C LYS A 58 8.23 0.46 -4.12
N THR A 59 7.73 -0.45 -4.94
CA THR A 59 8.36 -0.80 -6.21
C THR A 59 8.44 0.40 -7.12
N VAL A 60 7.34 1.16 -7.24
CA VAL A 60 7.31 2.37 -8.07
C VAL A 60 8.28 3.43 -7.54
N GLN A 61 8.29 3.65 -6.23
CA GLN A 61 9.22 4.59 -5.61
C GLN A 61 10.67 4.19 -5.86
N HIS A 62 10.96 2.91 -5.74
CA HIS A 62 12.31 2.38 -5.95
C HIS A 62 12.77 2.55 -7.40
N GLU A 63 11.88 2.32 -8.36
CA GLU A 63 12.17 2.55 -9.78
C GLU A 63 12.59 4.00 -10.04
N ARG A 64 11.95 4.95 -9.36
CA ARG A 64 12.26 6.38 -9.52
C ARG A 64 13.63 6.74 -8.95
N VAL A 65 13.99 6.12 -7.85
CA VAL A 65 15.30 6.37 -7.21
C VAL A 65 16.45 5.78 -8.03
N LYS A 66 16.18 4.71 -8.76
CA LYS A 66 17.20 3.95 -9.49
C LYS A 66 17.60 4.54 -10.84
N LYS A 67 17.08 5.64 -11.23
CA LYS A 67 17.45 6.24 -12.53
C LYS A 67 18.90 6.68 -12.59
#